data_ef1087fc82c074faad5abd2fccd347c5
#
_entry.id   ef1087fc82c074faad5abd2fccd347c5
#
_cell.length_a   1.000
_cell.length_b   1.000
_cell.length_c   1.000
_cell.angle_alpha   90.00
_cell.angle_beta   90.00
_cell.angle_gamma   90.00
#
_symmetry.space_group_name_H-M   'P 1'
#
loop_
_entity.id
_entity.type
_entity.pdbx_description
1 polymer ?
#
loop_
_entity_poly.entity_id
_entity_poly.type
_entity_poly.pdbx_seq_one_letter_code
_entity_poly.pdbx_strand_id
1 'polypeptide(L)'
;MRVSPITTTEMHMATKLSVKQTLFLGLTLLMGLAALYWILMETGALSVLTDKQALREWLDRLGVWGPLAIIFMMMAAIVMSPIPSGPIAMVAGALYGPVWGTIYVVIGAEAGALLAFCIARLLGYEVMQRWPRTRPILNWLGKERSQTGLMLIVFASRLVPFISFDAISYAAGITPLSFWRFLIATLAGVIPT
;
A
#
# COMPACT_ATOMS: atom_id res chain seq x y z
N MET A 1 2.22 27.06 -36.53
CA MET A 1 2.74 25.83 -35.97
C MET A 1 1.55 25.03 -35.45
N ARG A 2 1.17 23.92 -36.11
CA ARG A 2 0.07 23.05 -35.69
C ARG A 2 0.67 22.05 -34.68
N VAL A 3 0.24 22.12 -33.44
CA VAL A 3 0.53 21.10 -32.44
C VAL A 3 -0.38 19.90 -32.77
N SER A 4 0.20 18.80 -33.20
CA SER A 4 -0.50 17.54 -33.42
C SER A 4 -1.09 17.02 -32.08
N PRO A 5 -2.35 16.55 -32.05
CA PRO A 5 -2.89 15.92 -30.87
C PRO A 5 -2.16 14.58 -30.67
N ILE A 6 -1.56 14.43 -29.50
CA ILE A 6 -1.00 13.15 -29.03
C ILE A 6 -2.15 12.14 -29.01
N THR A 7 -2.03 11.13 -29.82
CA THR A 7 -3.00 10.08 -30.05
C THR A 7 -3.32 9.35 -28.76
N THR A 8 -4.59 9.42 -28.39
CA THR A 8 -5.26 8.69 -27.28
C THR A 8 -5.21 7.15 -27.40
N THR A 9 -4.41 6.62 -28.32
CA THR A 9 -4.38 5.20 -28.67
C THR A 9 -3.50 4.36 -27.76
N GLU A 10 -2.56 4.93 -27.02
CA GLU A 10 -1.66 4.16 -26.16
C GLU A 10 -2.18 3.87 -24.74
N MET A 11 -3.31 4.45 -24.35
CA MET A 11 -3.91 4.26 -23.01
C MET A 11 -4.95 3.12 -22.98
N HIS A 12 -5.14 2.40 -24.07
CA HIS A 12 -6.21 1.39 -24.22
C HIS A 12 -5.74 -0.08 -24.11
N MET A 13 -4.49 -0.34 -23.71
CA MET A 13 -4.00 -1.72 -23.54
C MET A 13 -4.08 -2.22 -22.08
N ALA A 14 -4.91 -1.59 -21.25
CA ALA A 14 -5.39 -2.26 -20.02
C ALA A 14 -6.50 -3.23 -20.47
N THR A 15 -6.19 -4.51 -20.51
CA THR A 15 -7.16 -5.60 -20.71
C THR A 15 -8.38 -5.33 -19.84
N LYS A 16 -9.52 -5.03 -20.50
CA LYS A 16 -10.81 -4.86 -19.81
C LYS A 16 -11.22 -6.20 -19.22
N LEU A 17 -10.76 -6.47 -18.02
CA LEU A 17 -11.23 -7.62 -17.24
C LEU A 17 -12.76 -7.51 -17.10
N SER A 18 -13.47 -8.60 -17.37
CA SER A 18 -14.92 -8.67 -17.11
C SER A 18 -15.16 -8.45 -15.62
N VAL A 19 -16.33 -7.85 -15.24
CA VAL A 19 -16.71 -7.69 -13.81
C VAL A 19 -16.57 -8.99 -13.04
N LYS A 20 -16.99 -10.09 -13.66
CA LYS A 20 -16.88 -11.44 -13.07
C LYS A 20 -15.43 -11.81 -12.79
N GLN A 21 -14.51 -11.48 -13.70
CA GLN A 21 -13.08 -11.73 -13.53
C GLN A 21 -12.46 -10.83 -12.46
N THR A 22 -12.83 -9.54 -12.40
CA THR A 22 -12.36 -8.62 -11.36
C THR A 22 -12.89 -9.03 -9.98
N LEU A 23 -14.17 -9.40 -9.87
CA LEU A 23 -14.74 -9.91 -8.63
C LEU A 23 -14.12 -11.25 -8.23
N PHE A 24 -13.88 -12.15 -9.17
CA PHE A 24 -13.23 -13.43 -8.92
C PHE A 24 -11.80 -13.24 -8.43
N LEU A 25 -11.01 -12.39 -9.11
CA LEU A 25 -9.66 -12.03 -8.68
C LEU A 25 -9.65 -11.37 -7.29
N GLY A 26 -10.60 -10.48 -7.04
CA GLY A 26 -10.74 -9.82 -5.74
C GLY A 26 -11.07 -10.80 -4.62
N LEU A 27 -11.99 -11.71 -4.87
CA LEU A 27 -12.37 -12.74 -3.91
C LEU A 27 -11.22 -13.71 -3.66
N THR A 28 -10.51 -14.13 -4.71
CA THR A 28 -9.33 -15.01 -4.61
C THR A 28 -8.21 -14.35 -3.82
N LEU A 29 -7.96 -13.05 -4.05
CA LEU A 29 -6.96 -12.28 -3.31
C LEU A 29 -7.36 -12.16 -1.84
N LEU A 30 -8.62 -11.83 -1.54
CA LEU A 30 -9.13 -11.75 -0.16
C LEU A 30 -9.04 -13.09 0.56
N MET A 31 -9.42 -14.17 -0.11
CA MET A 31 -9.29 -15.52 0.46
C MET A 31 -7.82 -15.89 0.67
N GLY A 32 -6.93 -15.55 -0.27
CA GLY A 32 -5.49 -15.78 -0.13
C GLY A 32 -4.90 -15.00 1.06
N LEU A 33 -5.27 -13.75 1.23
CA LEU A 33 -4.84 -12.92 2.37
C LEU A 33 -5.42 -13.45 3.70
N ALA A 34 -6.68 -13.87 3.72
CA ALA A 34 -7.31 -14.47 4.90
C ALA A 34 -6.66 -15.79 5.27
N ALA A 35 -6.38 -16.65 4.29
CA ALA A 35 -5.68 -17.91 4.50
C ALA A 35 -4.24 -17.70 5.01
N LEU A 36 -3.52 -16.74 4.43
CA LEU A 36 -2.19 -16.36 4.89
C LEU A 36 -2.23 -15.83 6.33
N TYR A 37 -3.17 -14.96 6.65
CA TYR A 37 -3.37 -14.46 8.02
C TYR A 37 -3.67 -15.63 9.01
N TRP A 38 -4.54 -16.55 8.61
CA TRP A 38 -4.85 -17.73 9.42
C TRP A 38 -3.61 -18.60 9.66
N ILE A 39 -2.83 -18.87 8.61
CA ILE A 39 -1.57 -19.64 8.72
C ILE A 39 -0.59 -18.93 9.66
N LEU A 40 -0.45 -17.59 9.56
CA LEU A 40 0.40 -16.81 10.45
C LEU A 40 -0.07 -16.85 11.91
N MET A 41 -1.38 -16.93 12.16
CA MET A 41 -1.92 -17.12 13.51
C MET A 41 -1.63 -18.52 14.06
N GLU A 42 -1.93 -19.55 13.29
CA GLU A 42 -1.75 -20.96 13.71
C GLU A 42 -0.28 -21.33 13.92
N THR A 43 0.61 -20.81 13.09
CA THR A 43 2.06 -21.06 13.20
C THR A 43 2.73 -20.26 14.31
N GLY A 44 2.01 -19.37 14.98
CA GLY A 44 2.59 -18.45 15.97
C GLY A 44 3.53 -17.39 15.35
N ALA A 45 3.60 -17.26 14.03
CA ALA A 45 4.45 -16.29 13.36
C ALA A 45 4.05 -14.84 13.70
N LEU A 46 2.76 -14.60 14.00
CA LEU A 46 2.29 -13.30 14.49
C LEU A 46 2.88 -12.95 15.87
N SER A 47 3.05 -13.91 16.75
CA SER A 47 3.67 -13.68 18.07
C SER A 47 5.16 -13.32 17.91
N VAL A 48 5.85 -13.94 16.96
CA VAL A 48 7.24 -13.57 16.63
C VAL A 48 7.32 -12.15 16.08
N LEU A 49 6.36 -11.74 15.24
CA LEU A 49 6.33 -10.38 14.67
C LEU A 49 6.00 -9.32 15.73
N THR A 50 5.31 -9.68 16.81
CA THR A 50 4.97 -8.76 17.92
C THR A 50 6.01 -8.77 19.03
N ASP A 51 6.78 -9.85 19.18
CA ASP A 51 7.88 -9.96 20.14
C ASP A 51 9.18 -9.49 19.51
N LYS A 52 9.67 -8.35 19.97
CA LYS A 52 10.91 -7.71 19.47
C LYS A 52 12.13 -8.62 19.62
N GLN A 53 12.19 -9.42 20.66
CA GLN A 53 13.36 -10.27 20.93
C GLN A 53 13.36 -11.49 20.02
N ALA A 54 12.25 -12.15 19.86
CA ALA A 54 12.08 -13.27 18.93
C ALA A 54 12.32 -12.84 17.46
N LEU A 55 11.79 -11.67 17.08
CA LEU A 55 11.99 -11.11 15.74
C LEU A 55 13.47 -10.78 15.48
N ARG A 56 14.16 -10.22 16.48
CA ARG A 56 15.60 -9.92 16.39
C ARG A 56 16.41 -11.19 16.17
N GLU A 57 16.21 -12.22 17.00
CA GLU A 57 16.92 -13.49 16.90
C GLU A 57 16.68 -14.17 15.54
N TRP A 58 15.46 -14.08 15.05
CA TRP A 58 15.10 -14.63 13.74
C TRP A 58 15.81 -13.90 12.60
N LEU A 59 15.85 -12.57 12.63
CA LEU A 59 16.54 -11.75 11.64
C LEU A 59 18.06 -11.92 11.70
N ASP A 60 18.65 -12.05 12.89
CA ASP A 60 20.07 -12.32 13.05
C ASP A 60 20.49 -13.65 12.40
N ARG A 61 19.63 -14.69 12.46
CA ARG A 61 19.86 -15.98 11.77
C ARG A 61 19.83 -15.85 10.24
N LEU A 62 19.11 -14.90 9.70
CA LEU A 62 19.04 -14.67 8.25
C LEU A 62 20.28 -13.97 7.69
N GLY A 63 21.10 -13.34 8.53
CA GLY A 63 22.34 -12.67 8.13
C GLY A 63 22.11 -11.68 6.99
N VAL A 64 22.74 -11.91 5.85
CA VAL A 64 22.68 -11.03 4.67
C VAL A 64 21.27 -10.91 4.04
N TRP A 65 20.37 -11.85 4.33
CA TRP A 65 18.98 -11.82 3.86
C TRP A 65 18.04 -11.02 4.78
N GLY A 66 18.52 -10.64 5.97
CA GLY A 66 17.74 -9.90 6.96
C GLY A 66 17.13 -8.60 6.43
N PRO A 67 17.87 -7.73 5.70
CA PRO A 67 17.30 -6.52 5.11
C PRO A 67 16.12 -6.79 4.16
N LEU A 68 16.24 -7.82 3.33
CA LEU A 68 15.17 -8.21 2.42
C LEU A 68 13.95 -8.71 3.18
N ALA A 69 14.16 -9.50 4.24
CA ALA A 69 13.09 -9.96 5.11
C ALA A 69 12.34 -8.79 5.78
N ILE A 70 13.05 -7.75 6.25
CA ILE A 70 12.43 -6.54 6.81
C ILE A 70 11.55 -5.85 5.76
N ILE A 71 12.06 -5.65 4.54
CA ILE A 71 11.30 -5.02 3.45
C ILE A 71 10.01 -5.81 3.18
N PHE A 72 10.10 -7.14 3.07
CA PHE A 72 8.92 -7.99 2.84
C PHE A 72 7.95 -8.00 4.02
N MET A 73 8.44 -8.05 5.27
CA MET A 73 7.59 -7.98 6.45
C MET A 73 6.86 -6.65 6.57
N MET A 74 7.55 -5.53 6.33
CA MET A 74 6.93 -4.20 6.30
C MET A 74 5.85 -4.10 5.21
N MET A 75 6.17 -4.58 4.01
CA MET A 75 5.22 -4.62 2.90
C MET A 75 3.99 -5.45 3.25
N ALA A 76 4.18 -6.65 3.81
CA ALA A 76 3.10 -7.53 4.23
C ALA A 76 2.26 -6.91 5.36
N ALA A 77 2.89 -6.28 6.36
CA ALA A 77 2.22 -5.61 7.46
C ALA A 77 1.25 -4.53 6.95
N ILE A 78 1.68 -3.72 5.97
CA ILE A 78 0.84 -2.66 5.39
C ILE A 78 -0.29 -3.23 4.55
N VAL A 79 -0.02 -4.24 3.72
CA VAL A 79 -1.07 -4.86 2.89
C VAL A 79 -2.10 -5.60 3.74
N MET A 80 -1.68 -6.25 4.81
CA MET A 80 -2.57 -7.02 5.69
C MET A 80 -3.18 -6.19 6.82
N SER A 81 -2.80 -4.94 7.00
CA SER A 81 -3.29 -3.94 7.95
C SER A 81 -3.37 -4.33 9.46
N PRO A 82 -3.82 -5.52 9.87
CA PRO A 82 -3.86 -5.89 11.30
C PRO A 82 -2.48 -6.23 11.89
N ILE A 83 -1.43 -6.33 11.08
CA ILE A 83 -0.08 -6.63 11.55
C ILE A 83 0.60 -5.33 12.00
N PRO A 84 1.04 -5.23 13.27
CA PRO A 84 1.69 -4.02 13.76
C PRO A 84 3.08 -3.85 13.12
N SER A 85 3.26 -2.78 12.35
CA SER A 85 4.54 -2.44 11.71
C SER A 85 5.58 -1.86 12.68
N GLY A 86 5.15 -1.33 13.82
CA GLY A 86 6.03 -0.71 14.82
C GLY A 86 7.15 -1.60 15.34
N PRO A 87 6.88 -2.83 15.80
CA PRO A 87 7.93 -3.77 16.22
C PRO A 87 8.95 -4.05 15.11
N ILE A 88 8.51 -4.21 13.86
CA ILE A 88 9.39 -4.45 12.71
C ILE A 88 10.34 -3.26 12.50
N ALA A 89 9.80 -2.04 12.53
CA ALA A 89 10.62 -0.82 12.39
C ALA A 89 11.63 -0.65 13.54
N MET A 90 11.21 -0.95 14.79
CA MET A 90 12.11 -0.86 15.95
C MET A 90 13.26 -1.86 15.87
N VAL A 91 12.97 -3.10 15.47
CA VAL A 91 14.00 -4.14 15.32
C VAL A 91 14.92 -3.81 14.14
N ALA A 92 14.39 -3.32 13.03
CA ALA A 92 15.20 -2.86 11.89
C ALA A 92 16.21 -1.77 12.31
N GLY A 93 15.75 -0.77 13.07
CA GLY A 93 16.62 0.27 13.61
C GLY A 93 17.65 -0.26 14.60
N ALA A 94 17.28 -1.23 15.44
CA ALA A 94 18.19 -1.82 16.43
C ALA A 94 19.28 -2.72 15.81
N LEU A 95 18.96 -3.44 14.72
CA LEU A 95 19.91 -4.35 14.05
C LEU A 95 20.80 -3.64 13.03
N TYR A 96 20.21 -2.77 12.22
CA TYR A 96 20.93 -2.14 11.08
C TYR A 96 21.29 -0.68 11.32
N GLY A 97 20.97 -0.19 12.52
CA GLY A 97 21.18 1.21 12.88
C GLY A 97 20.14 2.16 12.30
N PRO A 98 20.18 3.45 12.75
CA PRO A 98 19.12 4.39 12.42
C PRO A 98 19.02 4.70 10.92
N VAL A 99 20.13 4.73 10.20
CA VAL A 99 20.14 5.08 8.77
C VAL A 99 19.66 3.91 7.90
N TRP A 100 20.34 2.77 7.99
CA TRP A 100 19.99 1.61 7.15
C TRP A 100 18.66 0.97 7.54
N GLY A 101 18.38 0.89 8.85
CA GLY A 101 17.08 0.41 9.33
C GLY A 101 15.93 1.25 8.79
N THR A 102 16.06 2.58 8.83
CA THR A 102 15.05 3.50 8.26
C THR A 102 14.91 3.30 6.74
N ILE A 103 16.02 3.16 6.00
CA ILE A 103 15.95 2.93 4.55
C ILE A 103 15.16 1.66 4.22
N TYR A 104 15.42 0.55 4.90
CA TYR A 104 14.70 -0.71 4.67
C TYR A 104 13.23 -0.61 5.02
N VAL A 105 12.91 0.04 6.14
CA VAL A 105 11.53 0.30 6.58
C VAL A 105 10.79 1.17 5.57
N VAL A 106 11.40 2.26 5.09
CA VAL A 106 10.79 3.17 4.11
C VAL A 106 10.56 2.44 2.78
N ILE A 107 11.53 1.67 2.28
CA ILE A 107 11.35 0.89 1.05
C ILE A 107 10.19 -0.11 1.19
N GLY A 108 10.14 -0.84 2.30
CA GLY A 108 9.07 -1.80 2.56
C GLY A 108 7.71 -1.14 2.72
N ALA A 109 7.66 -0.01 3.43
CA ALA A 109 6.43 0.77 3.63
C ALA A 109 5.91 1.35 2.31
N GLU A 110 6.78 1.92 1.49
CA GLU A 110 6.41 2.44 0.18
C GLU A 110 5.89 1.34 -0.75
N ALA A 111 6.61 0.22 -0.83
CA ALA A 111 6.19 -0.95 -1.63
C ALA A 111 4.81 -1.47 -1.16
N GLY A 112 4.59 -1.57 0.16
CA GLY A 112 3.31 -1.95 0.74
C GLY A 112 2.18 -0.97 0.42
N ALA A 113 2.44 0.33 0.54
CA ALA A 113 1.49 1.38 0.19
C ALA A 113 1.09 1.34 -1.30
N LEU A 114 2.07 1.14 -2.19
CA LEU A 114 1.83 1.02 -3.62
C LEU A 114 1.01 -0.23 -3.95
N LEU A 115 1.29 -1.36 -3.31
CA LEU A 115 0.50 -2.58 -3.47
C LEU A 115 -0.94 -2.38 -2.97
N ALA A 116 -1.13 -1.80 -1.79
CA ALA A 116 -2.46 -1.49 -1.23
C ALA A 116 -3.24 -0.55 -2.16
N PHE A 117 -2.58 0.48 -2.69
CA PHE A 117 -3.15 1.40 -3.68
C PHE A 117 -3.55 0.66 -4.97
N CYS A 118 -2.68 -0.20 -5.51
CA CYS A 118 -2.97 -0.97 -6.73
C CYS A 118 -4.11 -1.96 -6.52
N ILE A 119 -4.13 -2.68 -5.39
CA ILE A 119 -5.20 -3.60 -5.03
C ILE A 119 -6.53 -2.85 -4.97
N ALA A 120 -6.58 -1.73 -4.25
CA ALA A 120 -7.79 -0.92 -4.15
C ALA A 120 -8.22 -0.34 -5.50
N ARG A 121 -7.29 0.02 -6.36
CA ARG A 121 -7.58 0.52 -7.70
C ARG A 121 -8.16 -0.55 -8.61
N LEU A 122 -7.56 -1.74 -8.63
CA LEU A 122 -8.02 -2.84 -9.47
C LEU A 122 -9.38 -3.37 -9.02
N LEU A 123 -9.61 -3.47 -7.70
CA LEU A 123 -10.82 -4.07 -7.15
C LEU A 123 -11.91 -3.04 -6.85
N GLY A 124 -11.54 -1.86 -6.37
CA GLY A 124 -12.48 -0.86 -5.85
C GLY A 124 -12.95 0.12 -6.90
N TYR A 125 -12.06 0.69 -7.69
CA TYR A 125 -12.40 1.76 -8.62
C TYR A 125 -13.36 1.30 -9.72
N GLU A 126 -13.13 0.14 -10.32
CA GLU A 126 -14.03 -0.39 -11.36
C GLU A 126 -15.40 -0.80 -10.80
N VAL A 127 -15.43 -1.40 -9.61
CA VAL A 127 -16.68 -1.79 -8.95
C VAL A 127 -17.48 -0.54 -8.58
N MET A 128 -16.84 0.49 -8.05
CA MET A 128 -17.51 1.74 -7.68
C MET A 128 -18.03 2.51 -8.89
N GLN A 129 -17.33 2.51 -10.02
CA GLN A 129 -17.82 3.17 -11.24
C GLN A 129 -19.09 2.52 -11.80
N ARG A 130 -19.27 1.23 -11.59
CA ARG A 130 -20.41 0.46 -12.12
C ARG A 130 -21.64 0.50 -11.22
N TRP A 131 -21.51 0.89 -9.95
CA TRP A 131 -22.64 1.02 -9.03
C TRP A 131 -23.28 2.41 -9.15
N PRO A 132 -24.57 2.50 -9.53
CA PRO A 132 -25.22 3.80 -9.72
C PRO A 132 -25.23 4.68 -8.48
N ARG A 133 -25.28 4.08 -7.29
CA ARG A 133 -25.28 4.79 -6.00
C ARG A 133 -23.94 5.41 -5.63
N THR A 134 -22.83 4.94 -6.18
CA THR A 134 -21.48 5.44 -5.88
C THR A 134 -21.01 6.50 -6.88
N ARG A 135 -21.67 6.61 -8.04
CA ARG A 135 -21.41 7.65 -9.05
C ARG A 135 -21.38 9.08 -8.50
N PRO A 136 -22.32 9.51 -7.62
CA PRO A 136 -22.27 10.85 -7.06
C PRO A 136 -21.02 11.08 -6.22
N ILE A 137 -20.57 10.09 -5.46
CA ILE A 137 -19.37 10.13 -4.61
C ILE A 137 -18.12 10.22 -5.48
N LEU A 138 -18.04 9.40 -6.53
CA LEU A 138 -16.93 9.43 -7.48
C LEU A 138 -16.89 10.74 -8.27
N ASN A 139 -18.04 11.26 -8.67
CA ASN A 139 -18.16 12.54 -9.36
C ASN A 139 -17.74 13.69 -8.43
N TRP A 140 -18.12 13.63 -7.15
CA TRP A 140 -17.70 14.61 -6.15
C TRP A 140 -16.18 14.55 -5.90
N LEU A 141 -15.62 13.35 -5.75
CA LEU A 141 -14.18 13.13 -5.61
C LEU A 141 -13.39 13.53 -6.87
N GLY A 142 -13.98 13.33 -8.07
CA GLY A 142 -13.31 13.61 -9.34
C GLY A 142 -13.46 15.06 -9.83
N LYS A 143 -14.58 15.72 -9.49
CA LYS A 143 -14.93 17.04 -10.05
C LYS A 143 -14.45 18.21 -9.19
N GLU A 144 -14.36 18.02 -7.87
CA GLU A 144 -14.04 19.09 -6.94
C GLU A 144 -12.61 19.03 -6.37
N ARG A 145 -11.92 17.91 -6.50
CA ARG A 145 -10.54 17.81 -6.01
C ARG A 145 -9.56 17.68 -7.16
N SER A 146 -8.78 18.77 -7.33
CA SER A 146 -7.61 18.72 -8.22
C SER A 146 -6.69 17.57 -7.78
N GLN A 147 -6.01 16.94 -8.72
CA GLN A 147 -4.98 15.92 -8.46
C GLN A 147 -3.99 16.37 -7.37
N THR A 148 -3.70 17.67 -7.32
CA THR A 148 -2.84 18.29 -6.31
C THR A 148 -3.49 18.28 -4.93
N GLY A 149 -4.82 18.51 -4.83
CA GLY A 149 -5.54 18.43 -3.57
C GLY A 149 -5.54 17.04 -2.96
N LEU A 150 -5.76 15.99 -3.79
CA LEU A 150 -5.66 14.59 -3.35
C LEU A 150 -4.23 14.24 -2.93
N MET A 151 -3.24 14.69 -3.68
CA MET A 151 -1.83 14.51 -3.35
C MET A 151 -1.47 15.14 -2.00
N LEU A 152 -1.93 16.35 -1.73
CA LEU A 152 -1.71 17.04 -0.45
C LEU A 152 -2.40 16.34 0.72
N ILE A 153 -3.58 15.76 0.51
CA ILE A 153 -4.27 14.97 1.54
C ILE A 153 -3.45 13.72 1.89
N VAL A 154 -2.97 13.00 0.89
CA VAL A 154 -2.09 11.83 1.12
C VAL A 154 -0.84 12.25 1.86
N PHE A 155 -0.15 13.29 1.41
CA PHE A 155 1.05 13.83 2.06
C PHE A 155 0.76 14.24 3.52
N ALA A 156 -0.26 15.05 3.75
CA ALA A 156 -0.62 15.52 5.09
C ALA A 156 -1.00 14.34 6.03
N SER A 157 -1.65 13.32 5.50
CA SER A 157 -2.00 12.13 6.29
C SER A 157 -0.78 11.36 6.78
N ARG A 158 0.37 11.44 6.07
CA ARG A 158 1.61 10.79 6.49
C ARG A 158 2.29 11.52 7.65
N LEU A 159 2.06 12.82 7.78
CA LEU A 159 2.62 13.64 8.86
C LEU A 159 1.82 13.49 10.17
N VAL A 160 0.61 12.95 10.11
CA VAL A 160 -0.25 12.77 11.29
C VAL A 160 -0.19 11.32 11.77
N PRO A 161 0.45 11.03 12.93
CA PRO A 161 0.71 9.66 13.38
C PRO A 161 -0.55 8.88 13.76
N PHE A 162 -1.69 9.56 13.95
CA PHE A 162 -2.96 8.93 14.33
C PHE A 162 -3.80 8.46 13.13
N ILE A 163 -3.41 8.82 11.91
CA ILE A 163 -4.12 8.41 10.71
C ILE A 163 -3.51 7.10 10.21
N SER A 164 -4.35 6.07 10.03
CA SER A 164 -3.87 4.78 9.52
C SER A 164 -3.25 4.93 8.13
N PHE A 165 -1.97 4.63 8.05
CA PHE A 165 -1.17 4.62 6.82
C PHE A 165 -1.80 3.73 5.75
N ASP A 166 -2.25 2.54 6.16
CA ASP A 166 -2.80 1.50 5.30
C ASP A 166 -4.15 1.94 4.74
N ALA A 167 -5.04 2.41 5.62
CA ALA A 167 -6.38 2.87 5.23
C ALA A 167 -6.34 4.00 4.20
N ILE A 168 -5.42 4.96 4.35
CA ILE A 168 -5.23 6.04 3.37
C ILE A 168 -4.68 5.51 2.05
N SER A 169 -3.79 4.51 2.07
CA SER A 169 -3.25 3.90 0.85
C SER A 169 -4.36 3.20 0.04
N TYR A 170 -5.22 2.44 0.71
CA TYR A 170 -6.41 1.84 0.08
C TYR A 170 -7.41 2.90 -0.39
N ALA A 171 -7.72 3.90 0.45
CA ALA A 171 -8.63 4.97 0.09
C ALA A 171 -8.13 5.77 -1.13
N ALA A 172 -6.83 6.09 -1.19
CA ALA A 172 -6.23 6.77 -2.33
C ALA A 172 -6.36 5.96 -3.63
N GLY A 173 -6.26 4.62 -3.55
CA GLY A 173 -6.44 3.71 -4.69
C GLY A 173 -7.82 3.81 -5.32
N ILE A 174 -8.87 4.06 -4.54
CA ILE A 174 -10.26 4.21 -5.02
C ILE A 174 -10.50 5.59 -5.65
N THR A 175 -9.66 6.59 -5.35
CA THR A 175 -9.78 7.95 -5.89
C THR A 175 -9.17 8.05 -7.30
N PRO A 176 -9.46 9.12 -8.06
CA PRO A 176 -8.83 9.36 -9.36
C PRO A 176 -7.36 9.83 -9.27
N LEU A 177 -6.73 9.78 -8.10
CA LEU A 177 -5.33 10.17 -7.91
C LEU A 177 -4.41 9.32 -8.78
N SER A 178 -3.51 9.94 -9.54
CA SER A 178 -2.55 9.20 -10.38
C SER A 178 -1.51 8.47 -9.53
N PHE A 179 -1.06 7.31 -10.03
CA PHE A 179 -0.05 6.48 -9.36
C PHE A 179 1.23 7.26 -8.98
N TRP A 180 1.77 8.03 -9.93
CA TRP A 180 3.00 8.80 -9.70
C TRP A 180 2.83 9.89 -8.62
N ARG A 181 1.67 10.53 -8.57
CA ARG A 181 1.37 11.53 -7.53
C ARG A 181 1.20 10.90 -6.16
N PHE A 182 0.61 9.70 -6.11
CA PHE A 182 0.53 8.92 -4.88
C PHE A 182 1.93 8.54 -4.39
N LEU A 183 2.78 7.99 -5.26
CA LEU A 183 4.17 7.63 -4.96
C LEU A 183 4.93 8.82 -4.35
N ILE A 184 4.93 9.96 -5.05
CA ILE A 184 5.66 11.16 -4.60
C ILE A 184 5.12 11.67 -3.26
N ALA A 185 3.79 11.72 -3.10
CA ALA A 185 3.16 12.17 -1.86
C ALA A 185 3.49 11.27 -0.67
N THR A 186 3.50 9.96 -0.89
CA THR A 186 3.80 8.98 0.16
C THR A 186 5.28 9.04 0.54
N LEU A 187 6.20 9.01 -0.43
CA LEU A 187 7.64 9.15 -0.17
C LEU A 187 7.99 10.44 0.56
N ALA A 188 7.47 11.57 0.06
CA ALA A 188 7.71 12.87 0.67
C ALA A 188 7.17 12.96 2.10
N GLY A 189 6.09 12.23 2.40
CA GLY A 189 5.48 12.22 3.74
C GLY A 189 6.11 11.23 4.70
N VAL A 190 6.69 10.13 4.21
CA VAL A 190 7.32 9.08 5.05
C VAL A 190 8.74 9.47 5.47
N ILE A 191 9.49 10.22 4.65
CA ILE A 191 10.88 10.59 4.97
C ILE A 191 11.00 11.45 6.23
N PRO A 192 10.13 12.46 6.50
CA PRO A 192 10.25 13.28 7.69
C PRO A 192 9.63 12.68 8.97
N THR A 193 8.95 11.54 8.90
CA THR A 193 8.32 10.86 10.05
C THR A 193 9.17 9.71 10.54
#